data_53a0976671df4ff4bb95b5e5266a85fb
#
_entry.id   53a0976671df4ff4bb95b5e5266a85fb
#
_cell.length_a   1.000
_cell.length_b   1.000
_cell.length_c   1.000
_cell.angle_alpha   90.00
_cell.angle_beta   90.00
_cell.angle_gamma   90.00
#
_symmetry.space_group_name_H-M   'P 1'
#
loop_
_entity.id
_entity.type
_entity.pdbx_description
1 polymer ?
#
loop_
_entity_poly.entity_id
_entity_poly.type
_entity_poly.pdbx_seq_one_letter_code
_entity_poly.pdbx_strand_id
1 'polypeptide(L)'
;MLVQSWKNFIDNLLLPPGSLIDKGAHRFALCLVVLPALVLMFFLWKPWIHGNDGVRHYVYCRSAWLDLDFNFTNEFSWYMARGELQKITIDQVTGLPGNSQGCGSAVLWSPFFWLGHLVALITPYATNGYSAPYVWAVCAGTSLYAIAGLALLTSVLVWRFGILPALLSIYAIWLGSPLLFYMYLHPSMSHGCSF
;
A
#
# COMPACT_ATOMS: atom_id res chain seq x y z
N MET A 1 -42.76 -12.10 6.48
CA MET A 1 -42.26 -11.29 7.59
C MET A 1 -40.73 -11.12 7.58
N LEU A 2 -39.96 -12.19 7.52
CA LEU A 2 -38.46 -12.12 7.45
C LEU A 2 -37.93 -11.38 6.20
N VAL A 3 -38.52 -11.65 5.02
CA VAL A 3 -38.06 -11.01 3.75
C VAL A 3 -38.24 -9.49 3.78
N GLN A 4 -39.35 -9.01 4.37
CA GLN A 4 -39.61 -7.57 4.51
C GLN A 4 -38.66 -6.93 5.52
N SER A 5 -38.28 -7.66 6.58
CA SER A 5 -37.29 -7.21 7.57
C SER A 5 -35.91 -7.08 6.95
N TRP A 6 -35.50 -8.04 6.11
CA TRP A 6 -34.23 -7.97 5.37
C TRP A 6 -34.20 -6.84 4.32
N LYS A 7 -35.33 -6.66 3.61
CA LYS A 7 -35.44 -5.55 2.66
C LYS A 7 -35.34 -4.21 3.37
N ASN A 8 -36.06 -4.03 4.48
CA ASN A 8 -35.95 -2.81 5.28
C ASN A 8 -34.54 -2.60 5.88
N PHE A 9 -33.87 -3.68 6.28
CA PHE A 9 -32.46 -3.62 6.73
C PHE A 9 -31.52 -3.17 5.60
N ILE A 10 -31.66 -3.76 4.40
CA ILE A 10 -30.88 -3.40 3.22
C ILE A 10 -31.20 -1.98 2.78
N ASP A 11 -32.46 -1.59 2.73
CA ASP A 11 -32.88 -0.24 2.37
C ASP A 11 -32.36 0.79 3.39
N ASN A 12 -32.36 0.49 4.69
CA ASN A 12 -31.75 1.33 5.72
C ASN A 12 -30.20 1.33 5.67
N LEU A 13 -29.58 0.29 5.12
CA LEU A 13 -28.14 0.23 4.89
C LEU A 13 -27.74 1.05 3.66
N LEU A 14 -28.59 1.05 2.63
CA LEU A 14 -28.34 1.71 1.33
C LEU A 14 -28.94 3.11 1.25
N LEU A 15 -29.99 3.41 2.05
CA LEU A 15 -30.51 4.77 2.13
C LEU A 15 -29.50 5.66 2.84
N PRO A 16 -29.23 6.85 2.30
CA PRO A 16 -28.39 7.82 2.99
C PRO A 16 -29.03 8.13 4.36
N PRO A 17 -28.30 7.99 5.47
CA PRO A 17 -28.70 8.64 6.71
C PRO A 17 -28.74 10.12 6.38
N GLY A 18 -29.88 10.73 6.47
CA GLY A 18 -30.23 12.07 6.10
C GLY A 18 -29.13 12.93 5.51
N SER A 19 -29.38 13.45 4.36
CA SER A 19 -28.62 14.33 3.47
C SER A 19 -27.99 15.59 4.10
N LEU A 20 -27.58 15.58 5.36
CA LEU A 20 -27.29 16.76 6.17
C LEU A 20 -25.89 16.78 6.79
N ILE A 21 -24.98 15.94 6.34
CA ILE A 21 -23.58 16.22 6.70
C ILE A 21 -23.14 17.37 5.81
N ASP A 22 -23.01 18.53 6.44
CA ASP A 22 -22.45 19.71 5.81
C ASP A 22 -21.13 19.35 5.13
N LYS A 23 -20.96 19.78 3.88
CA LYS A 23 -19.73 19.56 3.11
C LYS A 23 -18.49 20.07 3.84
N GLY A 24 -18.66 21.11 4.64
CA GLY A 24 -17.59 21.66 5.50
C GLY A 24 -17.18 20.67 6.58
N ALA A 25 -18.13 20.08 7.27
CA ALA A 25 -17.92 19.09 8.31
C ALA A 25 -17.25 17.81 7.77
N HIS A 26 -17.65 17.35 6.58
CA HIS A 26 -17.02 16.23 5.90
C HIS A 26 -15.55 16.52 5.55
N ARG A 27 -15.27 17.68 4.93
CA ARG A 27 -13.89 18.10 4.63
C ARG A 27 -13.04 18.23 5.88
N PHE A 28 -13.60 18.76 6.95
CA PHE A 28 -12.92 18.87 8.25
C PHE A 28 -12.52 17.50 8.78
N ALA A 29 -13.42 16.50 8.75
CA ALA A 29 -13.11 15.15 9.17
C ALA A 29 -11.99 14.51 8.31
N LEU A 30 -12.00 14.72 6.99
CA LEU A 30 -10.92 14.29 6.10
C LEU A 30 -9.59 14.96 6.45
N CYS A 31 -9.57 16.27 6.70
CA CYS A 31 -8.37 16.97 7.10
C CYS A 31 -7.81 16.42 8.42
N LEU A 32 -8.66 16.10 9.39
CA LEU A 32 -8.23 15.50 10.66
C LEU A 32 -7.55 14.14 10.50
N VAL A 33 -7.81 13.39 9.44
CA VAL A 33 -7.17 12.10 9.17
C VAL A 33 -5.97 12.25 8.23
N VAL A 34 -6.15 12.94 7.10
CA VAL A 34 -5.13 13.01 6.05
C VAL A 34 -3.91 13.84 6.47
N LEU A 35 -4.11 15.00 7.13
CA LEU A 35 -2.99 15.84 7.54
C LEU A 35 -2.09 15.14 8.59
N PRO A 36 -2.60 14.54 9.67
CA PRO A 36 -1.76 13.76 10.57
C PRO A 36 -1.08 12.58 9.88
N ALA A 37 -1.75 11.91 8.91
CA ALA A 37 -1.14 10.82 8.16
C ALA A 37 0.07 11.30 7.33
N LEU A 38 -0.03 12.45 6.67
CA LEU A 38 1.08 13.05 5.94
C LEU A 38 2.19 13.54 6.88
N VAL A 39 1.84 14.09 8.04
CA VAL A 39 2.82 14.50 9.06
C VAL A 39 3.58 13.28 9.59
N LEU A 40 2.88 12.19 9.94
CA LEU A 40 3.52 10.96 10.38
C LEU A 40 4.39 10.33 9.27
N MET A 41 3.96 10.40 8.03
CA MET A 41 4.78 10.00 6.89
C MET A 41 6.11 10.76 6.89
N PHE A 42 6.10 12.07 7.08
CA PHE A 42 7.33 12.88 7.12
C PHE A 42 8.29 12.45 8.24
N PHE A 43 7.79 12.11 9.43
CA PHE A 43 8.65 11.78 10.58
C PHE A 43 9.02 10.31 10.70
N LEU A 44 8.14 9.38 10.28
CA LEU A 44 8.29 7.95 10.54
C LEU A 44 8.75 7.15 9.31
N TRP A 45 8.65 7.75 8.12
CA TRP A 45 8.81 7.01 6.88
C TRP A 45 10.23 6.48 6.66
N LYS A 46 10.32 5.17 6.47
CA LYS A 46 11.56 4.44 6.17
C LYS A 46 11.44 3.75 4.81
N PRO A 47 11.88 4.40 3.73
CA PRO A 47 11.82 3.81 2.40
C PRO A 47 12.91 2.77 2.19
N TRP A 48 12.58 1.52 2.34
CA TRP A 48 13.48 0.40 2.10
C TRP A 48 12.73 -0.83 1.58
N ILE A 49 13.42 -1.64 0.78
CA ILE A 49 12.96 -2.97 0.39
C ILE A 49 13.74 -3.96 1.25
N HIS A 50 13.07 -4.56 2.21
CA HIS A 50 13.72 -5.36 3.23
C HIS A 50 12.88 -6.60 3.61
N GLY A 51 13.59 -7.66 4.01
CA GLY A 51 12.99 -8.91 4.42
C GLY A 51 12.42 -9.74 3.28
N ASN A 52 12.24 -11.03 3.53
CA ASN A 52 11.82 -11.99 2.51
C ASN A 52 10.56 -11.55 1.73
N ASP A 53 9.53 -11.08 2.43
CA ASP A 53 8.26 -10.74 1.78
C ASP A 53 8.35 -9.46 0.98
N GLY A 54 8.98 -8.39 1.54
CA GLY A 54 9.17 -7.12 0.84
C GLY A 54 9.96 -7.27 -0.45
N VAL A 55 11.07 -8.03 -0.40
CA VAL A 55 11.87 -8.36 -1.58
C VAL A 55 11.05 -9.13 -2.60
N ARG A 56 10.33 -10.19 -2.19
CA ARG A 56 9.53 -11.04 -3.08
C ARG A 56 8.41 -10.30 -3.79
N HIS A 57 7.80 -9.32 -3.14
CA HIS A 57 6.84 -8.44 -3.81
C HIS A 57 7.51 -7.49 -4.80
N TYR A 58 8.66 -6.92 -4.43
CA TYR A 58 9.34 -5.92 -5.24
C TYR A 58 9.96 -6.47 -6.53
N VAL A 59 10.51 -7.69 -6.49
CA VAL A 59 11.17 -8.29 -7.66
C VAL A 59 10.25 -8.43 -8.86
N TYR A 60 8.93 -8.58 -8.65
CA TYR A 60 7.97 -8.55 -9.76
C TYR A 60 7.98 -7.23 -10.54
N CYS A 61 8.10 -6.08 -9.84
CA CYS A 61 8.20 -4.80 -10.52
C CYS A 61 9.46 -4.72 -11.38
N ARG A 62 10.61 -5.05 -10.79
CA ARG A 62 11.88 -4.92 -11.49
C ARG A 62 11.99 -5.87 -12.66
N SER A 63 11.72 -7.17 -12.46
CA SER A 63 11.81 -8.19 -13.49
C SER A 63 10.86 -7.89 -14.65
N ALA A 64 9.57 -7.62 -14.36
CA ALA A 64 8.57 -7.34 -15.39
C ALA A 64 8.88 -6.06 -16.19
N TRP A 65 9.41 -5.00 -15.58
CA TRP A 65 9.56 -3.71 -16.25
C TRP A 65 10.95 -3.43 -16.83
N LEU A 66 12.00 -4.01 -16.28
CA LEU A 66 13.37 -3.79 -16.77
C LEU A 66 13.91 -5.00 -17.54
N ASP A 67 13.67 -6.20 -17.05
CA ASP A 67 14.15 -7.42 -17.69
C ASP A 67 13.13 -8.03 -18.68
N LEU A 68 11.85 -7.61 -18.58
CA LEU A 68 10.72 -8.08 -19.38
C LEU A 68 10.48 -9.60 -19.26
N ASP A 69 10.76 -10.13 -18.06
CA ASP A 69 10.57 -11.54 -17.75
C ASP A 69 10.03 -11.75 -16.32
N PHE A 70 9.97 -13.01 -15.87
CA PHE A 70 9.66 -13.39 -14.49
C PHE A 70 10.69 -14.40 -13.96
N ASN A 71 11.93 -14.33 -14.45
CA ASN A 71 13.04 -15.08 -13.93
C ASN A 71 13.77 -14.26 -12.84
N PHE A 72 13.46 -14.52 -11.61
CA PHE A 72 13.96 -13.76 -10.45
C PHE A 72 15.37 -14.14 -10.01
N THR A 73 16.16 -14.88 -10.82
CA THR A 73 17.49 -15.36 -10.42
C THR A 73 18.44 -14.21 -10.11
N ASN A 74 18.47 -13.19 -10.95
CA ASN A 74 19.33 -12.01 -10.79
C ASN A 74 18.89 -11.13 -9.60
N GLU A 75 17.57 -10.90 -9.40
CA GLU A 75 17.05 -10.15 -8.28
C GLU A 75 17.35 -10.84 -6.95
N PHE A 76 17.02 -12.12 -6.87
CA PHE A 76 17.22 -12.87 -5.63
C PHE A 76 18.72 -12.97 -5.31
N SER A 77 19.58 -13.17 -6.29
CA SER A 77 21.03 -13.16 -6.09
C SER A 77 21.53 -11.82 -5.57
N TRP A 78 20.98 -10.71 -6.10
CA TRP A 78 21.33 -9.35 -5.65
C TRP A 78 20.94 -9.09 -4.20
N TYR A 79 19.73 -9.51 -3.79
CA TYR A 79 19.23 -9.34 -2.42
C TYR A 79 19.86 -10.32 -1.43
N MET A 80 20.17 -11.56 -1.86
CA MET A 80 20.90 -12.53 -1.02
C MET A 80 22.31 -12.05 -0.71
N ALA A 81 23.03 -11.50 -1.68
CA ALA A 81 24.38 -10.97 -1.48
C ALA A 81 24.41 -9.81 -0.44
N ARG A 82 23.26 -9.21 -0.13
CA ARG A 82 23.07 -8.14 0.86
C ARG A 82 22.45 -8.59 2.17
N GLY A 83 22.14 -9.88 2.29
CA GLY A 83 21.48 -10.43 3.49
C GLY A 83 20.00 -10.10 3.62
N GLU A 84 19.38 -9.53 2.59
CA GLU A 84 17.99 -9.10 2.59
C GLU A 84 17.00 -10.24 2.25
N LEU A 85 17.51 -11.29 1.63
CA LEU A 85 16.80 -12.50 1.30
C LEU A 85 17.55 -13.71 1.87
N GLN A 86 16.88 -14.57 2.65
CA GLN A 86 17.54 -15.66 3.35
C GLN A 86 17.51 -16.98 2.60
N LYS A 87 16.42 -17.26 1.86
CA LYS A 87 16.22 -18.55 1.21
C LYS A 87 15.53 -18.39 -0.14
N ILE A 88 16.06 -19.09 -1.14
CA ILE A 88 15.43 -19.29 -2.44
C ILE A 88 15.01 -20.76 -2.54
N THR A 89 13.78 -20.99 -2.99
CA THR A 89 13.31 -22.31 -3.35
C THR A 89 13.31 -22.41 -4.86
N ILE A 90 14.00 -23.40 -5.40
CA ILE A 90 13.99 -23.67 -6.83
C ILE A 90 12.77 -24.57 -7.14
N ASP A 91 11.96 -24.14 -8.08
CA ASP A 91 10.86 -24.95 -8.59
C ASP A 91 11.41 -26.11 -9.40
N GLN A 92 10.96 -27.33 -9.08
CA GLN A 92 11.51 -28.55 -9.69
C GLN A 92 11.11 -28.75 -11.15
N VAL A 93 10.01 -28.12 -11.59
CA VAL A 93 9.50 -28.26 -12.95
C VAL A 93 10.20 -27.29 -13.88
N THR A 94 10.32 -26.02 -13.46
CA THR A 94 10.90 -24.95 -14.28
C THR A 94 12.41 -24.79 -14.10
N GLY A 95 12.97 -25.25 -12.99
CA GLY A 95 14.37 -25.02 -12.62
C GLY A 95 14.65 -23.57 -12.21
N LEU A 96 13.63 -22.72 -12.11
CA LEU A 96 13.74 -21.30 -11.79
C LEU A 96 13.42 -21.02 -10.31
N PRO A 97 13.91 -19.91 -9.76
CA PRO A 97 13.54 -19.49 -8.42
C PRO A 97 12.04 -19.23 -8.28
N GLY A 98 11.38 -19.98 -7.41
CA GLY A 98 9.98 -19.80 -7.08
C GLY A 98 9.76 -18.55 -6.23
N ASN A 99 8.70 -17.79 -6.53
CA ASN A 99 8.24 -16.68 -5.71
C ASN A 99 6.93 -17.04 -5.00
N SER A 100 6.95 -17.05 -3.67
CA SER A 100 5.79 -17.42 -2.84
C SER A 100 4.78 -16.28 -2.66
N GLN A 101 5.10 -15.07 -3.08
CA GLN A 101 4.23 -13.91 -2.92
C GLN A 101 3.45 -13.62 -4.22
N GLY A 102 2.28 -12.98 -4.07
CA GLY A 102 1.48 -12.56 -5.22
C GLY A 102 2.01 -11.27 -5.86
N CYS A 103 1.75 -11.09 -7.16
CA CYS A 103 2.17 -9.92 -7.92
C CYS A 103 1.27 -8.68 -7.76
N GLY A 104 0.18 -8.76 -6.97
CA GLY A 104 -0.82 -7.68 -6.86
C GLY A 104 -0.24 -6.34 -6.42
N SER A 105 0.64 -6.33 -5.41
CA SER A 105 1.34 -5.11 -4.98
C SER A 105 2.25 -4.55 -6.07
N ALA A 106 2.92 -5.39 -6.83
CA ALA A 106 3.78 -4.96 -7.93
C ALA A 106 2.99 -4.24 -9.04
N VAL A 107 1.76 -4.68 -9.32
CA VAL A 107 0.87 -3.98 -10.26
C VAL A 107 0.54 -2.58 -9.75
N LEU A 108 0.16 -2.45 -8.47
CA LEU A 108 -0.12 -1.15 -7.85
C LEU A 108 1.13 -0.26 -7.76
N TRP A 109 2.30 -0.84 -7.54
CA TRP A 109 3.56 -0.12 -7.48
C TRP A 109 4.09 0.31 -8.84
N SER A 110 3.63 -0.29 -9.93
CA SER A 110 4.14 -0.02 -11.28
C SER A 110 4.16 1.46 -11.68
N PRO A 111 3.13 2.28 -11.44
CA PRO A 111 3.20 3.71 -11.73
C PRO A 111 4.31 4.43 -10.96
N PHE A 112 4.49 4.08 -9.68
CA PHE A 112 5.54 4.65 -8.83
C PHE A 112 6.93 4.16 -9.24
N PHE A 113 7.07 2.89 -9.62
CA PHE A 113 8.32 2.35 -10.14
C PHE A 113 8.79 3.12 -11.38
N TRP A 114 7.87 3.42 -12.30
CA TRP A 114 8.16 4.24 -13.48
C TRP A 114 8.49 5.68 -13.13
N LEU A 115 7.83 6.28 -12.14
CA LEU A 115 8.25 7.60 -11.62
C LEU A 115 9.67 7.56 -11.06
N GLY A 116 10.02 6.52 -10.30
CA GLY A 116 11.38 6.29 -9.82
C GLY A 116 12.38 6.11 -10.97
N HIS A 117 12.00 5.42 -12.04
CA HIS A 117 12.81 5.27 -13.24
C HIS A 117 13.08 6.61 -13.94
N LEU A 118 12.05 7.41 -14.13
CA LEU A 118 12.20 8.76 -14.71
C LEU A 118 13.14 9.65 -13.87
N VAL A 119 13.01 9.60 -12.53
CA VAL A 119 13.95 10.31 -11.66
C VAL A 119 15.38 9.77 -11.80
N ALA A 120 15.57 8.46 -11.88
CA ALA A 120 16.89 7.87 -12.08
C ALA A 120 17.52 8.27 -13.42
N LEU A 121 16.72 8.44 -14.49
CA LEU A 121 17.22 8.86 -15.81
C LEU A 121 17.77 10.30 -15.82
N ILE A 122 17.25 11.19 -14.98
CA ILE A 122 17.65 12.61 -14.94
C ILE A 122 18.56 12.96 -13.76
N THR A 123 18.99 11.96 -12.99
CA THR A 123 19.85 12.10 -11.81
C THR A 123 21.06 11.16 -11.91
N PRO A 124 22.10 11.31 -11.08
CA PRO A 124 23.25 10.41 -11.06
C PRO A 124 22.98 8.98 -10.56
N TYR A 125 21.74 8.62 -10.26
CA TYR A 125 21.37 7.30 -9.79
C TYR A 125 21.38 6.26 -10.91
N ALA A 126 21.74 5.02 -10.58
CA ALA A 126 21.72 3.92 -11.55
C ALA A 126 20.28 3.56 -11.96
N THR A 127 20.07 3.34 -13.26
CA THR A 127 18.75 2.98 -13.85
C THR A 127 18.49 1.48 -13.81
N ASN A 128 18.88 0.80 -12.73
CA ASN A 128 18.92 -0.66 -12.59
C ASN A 128 17.76 -1.24 -11.75
N GLY A 129 16.85 -0.41 -11.30
CA GLY A 129 15.73 -0.83 -10.44
C GLY A 129 16.08 -1.03 -8.95
N TYR A 130 17.34 -0.89 -8.55
CA TYR A 130 17.76 -1.07 -7.15
C TYR A 130 18.15 0.24 -6.46
N SER A 131 18.33 1.31 -7.22
CA SER A 131 18.74 2.60 -6.69
C SER A 131 17.63 3.31 -5.91
N ALA A 132 18.03 4.28 -5.08
CA ALA A 132 17.14 4.97 -4.14
C ALA A 132 15.83 5.54 -4.77
N PRO A 133 15.83 6.16 -5.96
CA PRO A 133 14.61 6.68 -6.56
C PRO A 133 13.49 5.64 -6.73
N TYR A 134 13.83 4.41 -7.13
CA TYR A 134 12.83 3.34 -7.28
C TYR A 134 12.26 2.90 -5.93
N VAL A 135 13.17 2.68 -4.97
CA VAL A 135 12.78 2.25 -3.62
C VAL A 135 11.89 3.31 -2.97
N TRP A 136 12.29 4.58 -3.04
CA TRP A 136 11.51 5.68 -2.47
C TRP A 136 10.15 5.82 -3.14
N ALA A 137 10.10 5.79 -4.46
CA ALA A 137 8.83 5.93 -5.18
C ALA A 137 7.85 4.80 -4.85
N VAL A 138 8.29 3.54 -4.85
CA VAL A 138 7.44 2.38 -4.52
C VAL A 138 6.96 2.44 -3.06
N CYS A 139 7.85 2.74 -2.12
CA CYS A 139 7.49 2.89 -0.71
C CYS A 139 6.52 4.06 -0.48
N ALA A 140 6.72 5.19 -1.18
CA ALA A 140 5.77 6.30 -1.15
C ALA A 140 4.40 5.88 -1.71
N GLY A 141 4.38 5.08 -2.78
CA GLY A 141 3.16 4.51 -3.35
C GLY A 141 2.34 3.74 -2.32
N THR A 142 2.97 2.85 -1.56
CA THR A 142 2.31 2.10 -0.48
C THR A 142 1.68 3.04 0.55
N SER A 143 2.45 4.03 1.05
CA SER A 143 1.95 4.99 2.03
C SER A 143 0.78 5.80 1.48
N LEU A 144 0.86 6.26 0.23
CA LEU A 144 -0.19 7.04 -0.43
C LEU A 144 -1.46 6.22 -0.66
N TYR A 145 -1.35 4.95 -1.07
CA TYR A 145 -2.52 4.07 -1.18
C TYR A 145 -3.21 3.87 0.17
N ALA A 146 -2.46 3.63 1.23
CA ALA A 146 -3.04 3.46 2.55
C ALA A 146 -3.68 4.77 3.07
N ILE A 147 -3.07 5.93 2.82
CA ILE A 147 -3.69 7.24 3.13
C ILE A 147 -4.98 7.44 2.34
N ALA A 148 -4.99 7.08 1.05
CA ALA A 148 -6.20 7.13 0.24
C ALA A 148 -7.29 6.19 0.77
N GLY A 149 -6.93 4.97 1.19
CA GLY A 149 -7.83 4.03 1.86
C GLY A 149 -8.43 4.61 3.14
N LEU A 150 -7.61 5.21 4.01
CA LEU A 150 -8.09 5.91 5.22
C LEU A 150 -9.05 7.05 4.88
N ALA A 151 -8.76 7.84 3.84
CA ALA A 151 -9.63 8.94 3.41
C ALA A 151 -10.97 8.43 2.86
N LEU A 152 -10.95 7.38 2.04
CA LEU A 152 -12.16 6.75 1.51
C LEU A 152 -13.00 6.15 2.63
N LEU A 153 -12.38 5.41 3.53
CA LEU A 153 -13.06 4.80 4.68
C LEU A 153 -13.63 5.89 5.60
N THR A 154 -12.89 6.98 5.85
CA THR A 154 -13.41 8.15 6.60
C THR A 154 -14.65 8.70 5.93
N SER A 155 -14.64 8.88 4.61
CA SER A 155 -15.77 9.40 3.86
C SER A 155 -17.02 8.53 4.02
N VAL A 156 -16.86 7.22 3.89
CA VAL A 156 -17.95 6.24 4.04
C VAL A 156 -18.50 6.24 5.47
N LEU A 157 -17.61 6.22 6.47
CA LEU A 157 -18.02 6.16 7.87
C LEU A 157 -18.67 7.47 8.32
N VAL A 158 -18.14 8.63 7.92
CA VAL A 158 -18.74 9.94 8.21
C VAL A 158 -20.13 10.02 7.61
N TRP A 159 -20.29 9.61 6.35
CA TRP A 159 -21.57 9.58 5.67
C TRP A 159 -22.58 8.67 6.38
N ARG A 160 -22.14 7.51 6.89
CA ARG A 160 -23.02 6.50 7.48
C ARG A 160 -23.33 6.71 8.96
N PHE A 161 -22.35 7.15 9.75
CA PHE A 161 -22.41 7.15 11.23
C PHE A 161 -22.16 8.52 11.85
N GLY A 162 -21.84 9.54 11.07
CA GLY A 162 -21.45 10.85 11.58
C GLY A 162 -19.96 10.94 11.93
N ILE A 163 -19.52 12.16 12.30
CA ILE A 163 -18.08 12.48 12.41
C ILE A 163 -17.41 11.75 13.57
N LEU A 164 -17.98 11.83 14.78
CA LEU A 164 -17.32 11.31 15.98
C LEU A 164 -17.11 9.79 15.95
N PRO A 165 -18.13 8.95 15.67
CA PRO A 165 -17.93 7.50 15.52
C PRO A 165 -16.96 7.16 14.38
N ALA A 166 -17.01 7.89 13.27
CA ALA A 166 -16.10 7.69 12.14
C ALA A 166 -14.64 7.93 12.55
N LEU A 167 -14.33 9.07 13.16
CA LEU A 167 -12.96 9.40 13.59
C LEU A 167 -12.44 8.41 14.63
N LEU A 168 -13.25 8.04 15.62
CA LEU A 168 -12.86 7.04 16.62
C LEU A 168 -12.51 5.69 15.97
N SER A 169 -13.35 5.23 15.01
CA SER A 169 -13.11 3.98 14.30
C SER A 169 -11.84 4.05 13.43
N ILE A 170 -11.64 5.14 12.69
CA ILE A 170 -10.47 5.34 11.84
C ILE A 170 -9.20 5.35 12.67
N TYR A 171 -9.16 6.12 13.74
CA TYR A 171 -7.97 6.16 14.60
C TYR A 171 -7.72 4.83 15.31
N ALA A 172 -8.76 4.11 15.72
CA ALA A 172 -8.61 2.77 16.28
C ALA A 172 -8.01 1.79 15.26
N ILE A 173 -8.46 1.81 14.01
CA ILE A 173 -7.91 0.97 12.94
C ILE A 173 -6.47 1.40 12.62
N TRP A 174 -6.24 2.68 12.40
CA TRP A 174 -4.96 3.18 11.92
C TRP A 174 -3.85 3.05 12.97
N LEU A 175 -4.10 3.48 14.21
CA LEU A 175 -3.10 3.49 15.28
C LEU A 175 -3.11 2.22 16.12
N GLY A 176 -4.25 1.52 16.19
CA GLY A 176 -4.41 0.31 17.00
C GLY A 176 -4.13 -1.01 16.25
N SER A 177 -3.79 -0.94 14.96
CA SER A 177 -3.43 -2.12 14.16
C SER A 177 -2.02 -1.99 13.55
N PRO A 178 -1.47 -3.06 12.94
CA PRO A 178 -0.20 -3.00 12.23
C PRO A 178 -0.17 -2.06 11.01
N LEU A 179 -1.29 -1.45 10.63
CA LEU A 179 -1.40 -0.59 9.46
C LEU A 179 -0.38 0.55 9.49
N LEU A 180 -0.24 1.26 10.63
CA LEU A 180 0.75 2.32 10.80
C LEU A 180 2.17 1.83 10.51
N PHE A 181 2.51 0.64 11.00
CA PHE A 181 3.82 0.02 10.75
C PHE A 181 4.05 -0.21 9.26
N TYR A 182 3.08 -0.79 8.55
CA TYR A 182 3.18 -1.07 7.12
C TYR A 182 3.08 0.18 6.24
N MET A 183 2.48 1.25 6.73
CA MET A 183 2.45 2.52 6.01
C MET A 183 3.80 3.23 6.01
N TYR A 184 4.53 3.20 7.12
CA TYR A 184 5.68 4.09 7.31
C TYR A 184 6.99 3.38 7.62
N LEU A 185 6.97 2.35 8.45
CA LEU A 185 8.19 1.68 8.91
C LEU A 185 8.58 0.50 8.02
N HIS A 186 7.63 -0.15 7.39
CA HIS A 186 7.87 -1.29 6.49
C HIS A 186 7.01 -1.23 5.21
N PRO A 187 7.13 -0.16 4.41
CA PRO A 187 6.23 0.08 3.26
C PRO A 187 6.48 -0.85 2.06
N SER A 188 7.48 -1.71 2.10
CA SER A 188 7.71 -2.74 1.08
C SER A 188 6.79 -3.97 1.22
N MET A 189 5.95 -4.00 2.25
CA MET A 189 4.95 -5.06 2.42
C MET A 189 3.65 -4.72 1.69
N SER A 190 2.95 -5.75 1.20
CA SER A 190 1.69 -5.60 0.45
C SER A 190 0.52 -5.07 1.28
N HIS A 191 0.62 -5.12 2.61
CA HIS A 191 -0.49 -4.80 3.52
C HIS A 191 -1.00 -3.37 3.40
N GLY A 192 -0.12 -2.38 3.16
CA GLY A 192 -0.53 -0.99 2.92
C GLY A 192 -1.26 -0.79 1.60
N CYS A 193 -0.99 -1.63 0.60
CA CYS A 193 -1.68 -1.59 -0.70
C CYS A 193 -3.03 -2.32 -0.67
N SER A 194 -3.23 -3.25 0.25
CA SER A 194 -4.45 -4.06 0.36
C SER A 194 -5.45 -3.50 1.37
N PHE A 195 -5.13 -2.40 2.03
CA PHE A 195 -6.02 -1.67 2.93
C PHE A 195 -7.01 -0.81 2.14
#